data_d0802ce2c2c7a07cd871ff1d57b9cde6
#
_entry.id   d0802ce2c2c7a07cd871ff1d57b9cde6
#
_cell.length_a   1.000
_cell.length_b   1.000
_cell.length_c   1.000
_cell.angle_alpha   90.00
_cell.angle_beta   90.00
_cell.angle_gamma   90.00
#
_symmetry.space_group_name_H-M   'P 1'
#
loop_
_entity.id
_entity.type
_entity.pdbx_description
1 polymer ?
#
loop_
_entity_poly.entity_id
_entity_poly.type
_entity_poly.pdbx_seq_one_letter_code
_entity_poly.pdbx_strand_id
1 'polypeptide(L)'
;MSKPTHISYNSIEQYRNQLRDLKQAKKKQVFNIPDEVEFIGTIKLHGTNCSVCYSNSTGMYCQSRNNIINLTYDNQGFCMLVEKNKRNFENFFQILAKKYDINLDIYTLSIYGEWCGERIQKGVALMRLPKCFCIFDCKVTNQNDKDFVSYWLDVSFKDNDTCVIASPTEKIYNIYDFETFKITITIDNYSDSQQKLTELTEYVEKCCPFAKKLGVEGTGEGIVWRCCYGDNQRWIFKTKGEEHKVSKEKVLIPVDTEKVENIKQFVDNTCTKNRFEQALEYIYKINPDSPLYQQTPKMKDVQYIINWIRDDILKEEKDTILENNITTRDIIPEISKKVVDMFKTCL
;
A
#
# COMPACT_ATOMS: atom_id res chain seq x y z
N MET A 1 14.75 -8.85 -27.37
CA MET A 1 14.23 -8.61 -26.01
C MET A 1 12.77 -8.97 -25.97
N SER A 2 12.33 -9.73 -24.98
CA SER A 2 10.91 -10.03 -24.75
C SER A 2 10.16 -8.76 -24.32
N LYS A 3 8.83 -8.73 -24.57
CA LYS A 3 8.02 -7.57 -24.15
C LYS A 3 7.85 -7.58 -22.63
N PRO A 4 8.09 -6.47 -21.92
CA PRO A 4 7.84 -6.38 -20.50
C PRO A 4 6.35 -6.64 -20.15
N THR A 5 6.12 -7.32 -19.03
CA THR A 5 4.78 -7.59 -18.49
C THR A 5 4.65 -6.91 -17.13
N HIS A 6 3.48 -6.34 -16.84
CA HIS A 6 3.23 -5.69 -15.54
C HIS A 6 3.18 -6.75 -14.42
N ILE A 7 3.98 -6.52 -13.38
CA ILE A 7 4.06 -7.39 -12.19
C ILE A 7 3.49 -6.62 -11.01
N SER A 8 2.26 -6.96 -10.62
CA SER A 8 1.54 -6.24 -9.57
C SER A 8 2.11 -6.49 -8.17
N TYR A 9 2.11 -5.45 -7.35
CA TYR A 9 2.26 -5.57 -5.89
C TYR A 9 0.93 -5.97 -5.25
N ASN A 10 0.95 -6.92 -4.32
CA ASN A 10 -0.25 -7.39 -3.64
C ASN A 10 -0.94 -6.25 -2.85
N SER A 11 -2.26 -6.33 -2.69
CA SER A 11 -2.98 -5.46 -1.76
C SER A 11 -2.48 -5.70 -0.34
N ILE A 12 -2.42 -4.61 0.46
CA ILE A 12 -2.12 -4.70 1.88
C ILE A 12 -3.45 -4.61 2.63
N GLU A 13 -3.78 -5.66 3.35
CA GLU A 13 -5.05 -5.79 4.07
C GLU A 13 -5.09 -4.91 5.34
N GLN A 14 -6.28 -4.76 5.90
CA GLN A 14 -6.46 -4.19 7.24
C GLN A 14 -6.12 -5.24 8.30
N TYR A 15 -5.76 -4.79 9.50
CA TYR A 15 -5.40 -5.67 10.63
C TYR A 15 -6.40 -6.79 10.89
N ARG A 16 -7.70 -6.46 10.97
CA ARG A 16 -8.74 -7.44 11.26
C ARG A 16 -8.89 -8.53 10.19
N ASN A 17 -8.75 -8.15 8.90
CA ASN A 17 -8.85 -9.10 7.80
C ASN A 17 -7.69 -10.09 7.88
N GLN A 18 -6.49 -9.57 8.10
CA GLN A 18 -5.30 -10.38 8.26
C GLN A 18 -5.36 -11.32 9.46
N LEU A 19 -5.89 -10.84 10.61
CA LEU A 19 -6.07 -11.66 11.79
C LEU A 19 -7.08 -12.80 11.56
N ARG A 20 -8.18 -12.53 10.87
CA ARG A 20 -9.14 -13.56 10.46
C ARG A 20 -8.49 -14.62 9.59
N ASP A 21 -7.71 -14.20 8.59
CA ASP A 21 -7.05 -15.12 7.66
C ASP A 21 -6.00 -15.97 8.38
N LEU A 22 -5.25 -15.39 9.34
CA LEU A 22 -4.36 -16.13 10.24
C LEU A 22 -5.11 -17.18 11.08
N LYS A 23 -6.24 -16.81 11.68
CA LYS A 23 -7.08 -17.74 12.46
C LYS A 23 -7.60 -18.89 11.59
N GLN A 24 -8.04 -18.58 10.38
CA GLN A 24 -8.52 -19.60 9.45
C GLN A 24 -7.40 -20.54 9.00
N ALA A 25 -6.21 -20.00 8.66
CA ALA A 25 -5.06 -20.79 8.25
C ALA A 25 -4.60 -21.71 9.38
N LYS A 26 -4.54 -21.21 10.62
CA LYS A 26 -4.24 -22.01 11.82
C LYS A 26 -5.26 -23.12 12.03
N LYS A 27 -6.57 -22.82 11.97
CA LYS A 27 -7.65 -23.79 12.14
C LYS A 27 -7.63 -24.90 11.06
N LYS A 28 -7.30 -24.52 9.83
CA LYS A 28 -7.20 -25.48 8.71
C LYS A 28 -5.90 -26.27 8.72
N GLN A 29 -4.97 -26.00 9.62
CA GLN A 29 -3.63 -26.61 9.70
C GLN A 29 -2.85 -26.55 8.36
N VAL A 30 -3.15 -25.54 7.56
CA VAL A 30 -2.45 -25.34 6.27
C VAL A 30 -0.98 -25.02 6.49
N PHE A 31 -0.66 -24.34 7.62
CA PHE A 31 0.68 -24.04 8.08
C PHE A 31 0.76 -24.25 9.60
N ASN A 32 1.96 -24.60 10.07
CA ASN A 32 2.21 -24.68 11.51
C ASN A 32 2.37 -23.26 12.09
N ILE A 33 1.25 -22.52 12.22
CA ILE A 33 1.22 -21.15 12.72
C ILE A 33 1.19 -21.22 14.25
N PRO A 34 2.13 -20.61 14.98
CA PRO A 34 2.14 -20.59 16.44
C PRO A 34 1.01 -19.71 16.99
N ASP A 35 0.75 -19.82 18.30
CA ASP A 35 -0.24 -19.00 18.98
C ASP A 35 0.15 -17.52 19.01
N GLU A 36 1.44 -17.24 19.03
CA GLU A 36 2.03 -15.91 18.99
C GLU A 36 2.84 -15.71 17.72
N VAL A 37 2.56 -14.62 17.00
CA VAL A 37 3.22 -14.27 15.75
C VAL A 37 3.86 -12.90 15.88
N GLU A 38 5.16 -12.81 15.68
CA GLU A 38 5.88 -11.53 15.66
C GLU A 38 5.74 -10.84 14.29
N PHE A 39 5.37 -9.58 14.31
CA PHE A 39 5.33 -8.71 13.14
C PHE A 39 6.35 -7.59 13.27
N ILE A 40 7.03 -7.31 12.17
CA ILE A 40 7.91 -6.14 12.02
C ILE A 40 7.12 -5.04 11.31
N GLY A 41 7.05 -3.87 11.95
CA GLY A 41 6.42 -2.66 11.41
C GLY A 41 7.43 -1.74 10.74
N THR A 42 7.11 -1.23 9.57
CA THR A 42 7.84 -0.17 8.88
C THR A 42 6.94 1.03 8.67
N ILE A 43 7.50 2.23 8.65
CA ILE A 43 6.74 3.47 8.42
C ILE A 43 5.98 3.37 7.10
N LYS A 44 4.66 3.59 7.16
CA LYS A 44 3.84 3.68 5.94
C LYS A 44 4.02 5.05 5.32
N LEU A 45 4.65 5.07 4.16
CA LEU A 45 4.85 6.29 3.39
C LEU A 45 3.59 6.60 2.56
N HIS A 46 3.28 7.87 2.43
CA HIS A 46 2.17 8.37 1.62
C HIS A 46 2.69 8.95 0.32
N GLY A 47 2.67 8.14 -0.71
CA GLY A 47 3.15 8.48 -2.04
C GLY A 47 2.40 7.68 -3.10
N THR A 48 3.11 7.11 -4.03
CA THR A 48 2.58 6.18 -5.04
C THR A 48 3.50 4.98 -5.17
N ASN A 49 2.91 3.79 -5.17
CA ASN A 49 3.66 2.54 -5.37
C ASN A 49 4.26 2.52 -6.78
N CYS A 50 5.57 2.39 -6.85
CA CYS A 50 6.33 2.21 -8.06
C CYS A 50 7.26 1.01 -7.94
N SER A 51 7.76 0.53 -9.07
CA SER A 51 8.81 -0.48 -9.07
C SER A 51 9.71 -0.39 -10.29
N VAL A 52 10.92 -0.90 -10.11
CA VAL A 52 11.88 -1.14 -11.17
C VAL A 52 12.00 -2.65 -11.33
N CYS A 53 11.84 -3.13 -12.54
CA CYS A 53 11.89 -4.55 -12.87
C CYS A 53 13.07 -4.84 -13.80
N TYR A 54 13.68 -6.02 -13.65
CA TYR A 54 14.80 -6.42 -14.47
C TYR A 54 14.85 -7.93 -14.70
N SER A 55 15.13 -8.33 -15.94
CA SER A 55 15.65 -9.64 -16.33
C SER A 55 16.56 -9.46 -17.54
N ASN A 56 17.43 -10.44 -17.83
CA ASN A 56 18.28 -10.35 -19.02
C ASN A 56 17.49 -10.34 -20.33
N SER A 57 16.30 -10.97 -20.33
CA SER A 57 15.44 -11.06 -21.52
C SER A 57 14.66 -9.77 -21.81
N THR A 58 14.22 -9.04 -20.78
CA THR A 58 13.42 -7.80 -20.94
C THR A 58 14.25 -6.53 -20.83
N GLY A 59 15.42 -6.60 -20.19
CA GLY A 59 16.13 -5.42 -19.70
C GLY A 59 15.42 -4.78 -18.52
N MET A 60 15.84 -3.57 -18.15
CA MET A 60 15.26 -2.80 -17.05
C MET A 60 14.06 -1.99 -17.54
N TYR A 61 12.97 -1.99 -16.76
CA TYR A 61 11.77 -1.20 -17.03
C TYR A 61 11.10 -0.74 -15.73
N CYS A 62 10.32 0.34 -15.84
CA CYS A 62 9.60 0.93 -14.73
C CYS A 62 8.12 0.60 -14.79
N GLN A 63 7.49 0.54 -13.62
CA GLN A 63 6.04 0.46 -13.53
C GLN A 63 5.50 1.26 -12.34
N SER A 64 4.30 1.78 -12.49
CA SER A 64 3.46 2.30 -11.43
C SER A 64 2.61 1.17 -10.83
N ARG A 65 1.72 1.49 -9.94
CA ARG A 65 0.81 0.51 -9.32
C ARG A 65 0.09 -0.39 -10.33
N ASN A 66 -0.34 0.17 -11.45
CA ASN A 66 -1.21 -0.53 -12.41
C ASN A 66 -0.60 -0.65 -13.81
N ASN A 67 0.42 0.14 -14.15
CA ASN A 67 0.89 0.28 -15.53
C ASN A 67 2.40 0.19 -15.64
N ILE A 68 2.88 -0.33 -16.77
CA ILE A 68 4.26 -0.12 -17.21
C ILE A 68 4.38 1.32 -17.65
N ILE A 69 5.42 2.01 -17.21
CA ILE A 69 5.66 3.42 -17.45
C ILE A 69 7.04 3.62 -18.10
N ASN A 70 7.23 4.76 -18.76
CA ASN A 70 8.46 5.13 -19.44
C ASN A 70 8.66 6.65 -19.40
N LEU A 71 9.72 7.19 -20.00
CA LEU A 71 10.00 8.62 -19.97
C LEU A 71 8.94 9.49 -20.66
N THR A 72 8.21 8.96 -21.64
CA THR A 72 7.11 9.69 -22.32
C THR A 72 5.82 9.62 -21.50
N TYR A 73 5.63 8.54 -20.77
CA TYR A 73 4.48 8.27 -19.91
C TYR A 73 4.98 7.98 -18.50
N ASP A 74 5.41 9.03 -17.81
CA ASP A 74 6.09 8.93 -16.52
C ASP A 74 5.13 9.20 -15.36
N ASN A 75 5.33 8.52 -14.23
CA ASN A 75 4.63 8.77 -12.99
C ASN A 75 5.37 9.85 -12.18
N GLN A 76 5.07 11.10 -12.47
CA GLN A 76 5.57 12.28 -11.74
C GLN A 76 7.12 12.37 -11.65
N GLY A 77 7.85 11.85 -12.65
CA GLY A 77 9.30 11.88 -12.70
C GLY A 77 10.00 10.64 -12.12
N PHE A 78 9.28 9.55 -11.87
CA PHE A 78 9.88 8.31 -11.38
C PHE A 78 10.82 7.67 -12.40
N CYS A 79 10.39 7.57 -13.66
CA CYS A 79 11.24 7.02 -14.73
C CYS A 79 12.50 7.87 -14.95
N MET A 80 12.40 9.19 -14.81
CA MET A 80 13.55 10.09 -14.88
C MET A 80 14.55 9.82 -13.76
N LEU A 81 14.09 9.57 -12.52
CA LEU A 81 14.97 9.16 -11.42
C LEU A 81 15.70 7.86 -11.76
N VAL A 82 14.96 6.86 -12.24
CA VAL A 82 15.50 5.53 -12.54
C VAL A 82 16.55 5.62 -13.68
N GLU A 83 16.26 6.35 -14.75
CA GLU A 83 17.20 6.53 -15.87
C GLU A 83 18.48 7.22 -15.42
N LYS A 84 18.37 8.30 -14.63
CA LYS A 84 19.53 8.99 -14.05
C LYS A 84 20.38 8.06 -13.18
N ASN A 85 19.76 7.11 -12.50
CA ASN A 85 20.37 6.21 -11.53
C ASN A 85 20.47 4.77 -12.03
N LYS A 86 20.46 4.56 -13.34
CA LYS A 86 20.42 3.25 -13.97
C LYS A 86 21.48 2.28 -13.42
N ARG A 87 22.71 2.74 -13.28
CA ARG A 87 23.83 1.92 -12.74
C ARG A 87 23.60 1.45 -11.31
N ASN A 88 22.96 2.29 -10.46
CA ASN A 88 22.63 1.89 -9.10
C ASN A 88 21.61 0.76 -9.10
N PHE A 89 20.55 0.86 -9.91
CA PHE A 89 19.56 -0.19 -10.03
C PHE A 89 20.12 -1.48 -10.64
N GLU A 90 20.95 -1.39 -11.69
CA GLU A 90 21.67 -2.53 -12.25
C GLU A 90 22.49 -3.23 -11.17
N ASN A 91 23.24 -2.47 -10.35
CA ASN A 91 24.02 -3.01 -9.24
C ASN A 91 23.12 -3.67 -8.18
N PHE A 92 21.98 -3.06 -7.81
CA PHE A 92 21.03 -3.64 -6.87
C PHE A 92 20.53 -5.01 -7.35
N PHE A 93 20.16 -5.13 -8.63
CA PHE A 93 19.74 -6.41 -9.20
C PHE A 93 20.85 -7.47 -9.17
N GLN A 94 22.08 -7.08 -9.48
CA GLN A 94 23.21 -8.02 -9.42
C GLN A 94 23.52 -8.47 -7.99
N ILE A 95 23.45 -7.58 -7.01
CA ILE A 95 23.62 -7.90 -5.59
C ILE A 95 22.53 -8.89 -5.14
N LEU A 96 21.27 -8.61 -5.46
CA LEU A 96 20.14 -9.48 -5.11
C LEU A 96 20.26 -10.84 -5.80
N ALA A 97 20.54 -10.87 -7.10
CA ALA A 97 20.71 -12.10 -7.87
C ALA A 97 21.84 -12.97 -7.28
N LYS A 98 22.98 -12.36 -6.96
CA LYS A 98 24.12 -13.07 -6.37
C LYS A 98 23.81 -13.57 -4.94
N LYS A 99 23.17 -12.73 -4.11
CA LYS A 99 22.86 -13.09 -2.71
C LYS A 99 21.90 -14.26 -2.60
N TYR A 100 20.91 -14.32 -3.50
CA TYR A 100 19.83 -15.30 -3.46
C TYR A 100 19.92 -16.36 -4.56
N ASP A 101 21.03 -16.43 -5.28
CA ASP A 101 21.29 -17.38 -6.37
C ASP A 101 20.19 -17.38 -7.45
N ILE A 102 19.80 -16.16 -7.89
CA ILE A 102 18.74 -15.98 -8.89
C ILE A 102 19.31 -15.89 -10.29
N ASN A 103 18.87 -16.78 -11.18
CA ASN A 103 19.22 -16.73 -12.60
C ASN A 103 18.34 -15.69 -13.34
N LEU A 104 18.93 -14.56 -13.72
CA LEU A 104 18.24 -13.46 -14.39
C LEU A 104 17.87 -13.75 -15.86
N ASP A 105 18.31 -14.88 -16.43
CA ASP A 105 17.83 -15.35 -17.74
C ASP A 105 16.45 -16.00 -17.64
N ILE A 106 16.11 -16.53 -16.45
CA ILE A 106 14.86 -17.24 -16.17
C ILE A 106 13.89 -16.32 -15.40
N TYR A 107 14.39 -15.59 -14.40
CA TYR A 107 13.58 -14.87 -13.45
C TYR A 107 13.64 -13.35 -13.65
N THR A 108 12.54 -12.70 -13.34
CA THR A 108 12.45 -11.24 -13.27
C THR A 108 12.46 -10.84 -11.80
N LEU A 109 13.36 -9.94 -11.45
CA LEU A 109 13.36 -9.25 -10.15
C LEU A 109 12.58 -7.94 -10.27
N SER A 110 11.71 -7.68 -9.28
CA SER A 110 10.94 -6.43 -9.19
C SER A 110 11.19 -5.77 -7.84
N ILE A 111 11.95 -4.68 -7.82
CA ILE A 111 12.20 -3.86 -6.63
C ILE A 111 11.06 -2.86 -6.48
N TYR A 112 10.26 -3.01 -5.44
CA TYR A 112 9.13 -2.14 -5.10
C TYR A 112 9.52 -1.09 -4.07
N GLY A 113 8.94 0.09 -4.23
CA GLY A 113 9.11 1.19 -3.28
C GLY A 113 7.97 2.19 -3.38
N GLU A 114 7.99 3.13 -2.44
CA GLU A 114 7.09 4.28 -2.47
C GLU A 114 7.82 5.46 -3.13
N TRP A 115 7.28 5.95 -4.24
CA TRP A 115 7.66 7.21 -4.85
C TRP A 115 6.92 8.33 -4.13
N CYS A 116 7.62 9.14 -3.35
CA CYS A 116 7.02 10.14 -2.47
C CYS A 116 7.83 11.44 -2.44
N GLY A 117 7.26 12.47 -1.84
CA GLY A 117 7.87 13.78 -1.73
C GLY A 117 6.97 14.90 -2.27
N GLU A 118 7.60 16.03 -2.60
CA GLU A 118 6.89 17.23 -3.05
C GLU A 118 5.98 16.96 -4.27
N ARG A 119 4.75 17.52 -4.22
CA ARG A 119 3.75 17.45 -5.30
C ARG A 119 3.24 16.05 -5.66
N ILE A 120 3.56 15.01 -4.86
CA ILE A 120 3.05 13.66 -5.09
C ILE A 120 1.76 13.44 -4.30
N GLN A 121 1.79 13.66 -2.97
CA GLN A 121 0.62 13.56 -2.08
C GLN A 121 0.57 14.75 -1.13
N LYS A 122 -0.59 14.96 -0.46
CA LYS A 122 -0.81 16.05 0.46
C LYS A 122 -1.06 15.54 1.88
N GLY A 123 -1.08 16.46 2.85
CA GLY A 123 -1.49 16.17 4.22
C GLY A 123 -0.46 15.44 5.10
N VAL A 124 0.74 15.20 4.60
CA VAL A 124 1.82 14.50 5.34
C VAL A 124 3.14 15.26 5.26
N ALA A 125 4.03 15.01 6.22
CA ALA A 125 5.35 15.65 6.28
C ALA A 125 6.16 15.44 5.00
N LEU A 126 6.00 14.27 4.34
CA LEU A 126 6.71 13.91 3.12
C LEU A 126 6.55 14.92 1.98
N MET A 127 5.42 15.65 1.91
CA MET A 127 5.18 16.66 0.87
C MET A 127 6.19 17.83 0.90
N ARG A 128 6.94 17.98 1.99
CA ARG A 128 7.98 19.00 2.16
C ARG A 128 9.39 18.49 1.89
N LEU A 129 9.53 17.21 1.60
CA LEU A 129 10.79 16.60 1.19
C LEU A 129 10.93 16.66 -0.35
N PRO A 130 12.15 16.76 -0.88
CA PRO A 130 12.39 16.47 -2.28
C PRO A 130 11.88 15.08 -2.65
N LYS A 131 11.46 14.90 -3.89
CA LYS A 131 11.02 13.58 -4.38
C LYS A 131 12.09 12.53 -4.15
N CYS A 132 11.68 11.38 -3.62
CA CYS A 132 12.56 10.25 -3.33
C CYS A 132 11.85 8.91 -3.54
N PHE A 133 12.62 7.88 -3.84
CA PHE A 133 12.15 6.51 -3.93
C PHE A 133 12.59 5.73 -2.68
N CYS A 134 11.64 5.20 -1.94
CA CYS A 134 11.92 4.42 -0.75
C CYS A 134 11.58 2.95 -0.97
N ILE A 135 12.62 2.13 -1.14
CA ILE A 135 12.53 0.69 -1.38
C ILE A 135 12.01 -0.01 -0.11
N PHE A 136 11.08 -0.95 -0.29
CA PHE A 136 10.55 -1.74 0.82
C PHE A 136 10.45 -3.25 0.53
N ASP A 137 10.48 -3.68 -0.73
CA ASP A 137 10.36 -5.08 -1.12
C ASP A 137 11.06 -5.40 -2.44
N CYS A 138 11.36 -6.70 -2.63
CA CYS A 138 11.73 -7.25 -3.93
C CYS A 138 10.99 -8.57 -4.18
N LYS A 139 10.42 -8.74 -5.37
CA LYS A 139 9.67 -9.94 -5.78
C LYS A 139 10.40 -10.66 -6.90
N VAL A 140 10.43 -11.99 -6.82
CA VAL A 140 10.89 -12.90 -7.88
C VAL A 140 9.70 -13.44 -8.62
N THR A 141 9.72 -13.35 -9.95
CA THR A 141 8.68 -13.91 -10.82
C THR A 141 9.31 -14.61 -12.00
N ASN A 142 8.61 -15.63 -12.54
CA ASN A 142 8.94 -16.20 -13.84
C ASN A 142 7.79 -15.91 -14.81
N GLN A 143 7.99 -14.99 -15.74
CA GLN A 143 6.95 -14.58 -16.69
C GLN A 143 6.65 -15.65 -17.76
N ASN A 144 7.54 -16.61 -17.93
CA ASN A 144 7.42 -17.69 -18.91
C ASN A 144 6.75 -18.95 -18.34
N ASP A 145 6.59 -19.01 -17.01
CA ASP A 145 5.98 -20.13 -16.29
C ASP A 145 4.78 -19.63 -15.48
N LYS A 146 3.57 -19.99 -15.91
CA LYS A 146 2.32 -19.57 -15.27
C LYS A 146 2.07 -20.28 -13.94
N ASP A 147 2.69 -21.42 -13.73
CA ASP A 147 2.56 -22.23 -12.52
C ASP A 147 3.60 -21.86 -11.47
N PHE A 148 4.54 -20.97 -11.84
CA PHE A 148 5.57 -20.48 -10.91
C PHE A 148 4.96 -19.66 -9.79
N VAL A 149 5.16 -20.12 -8.56
CA VAL A 149 4.75 -19.37 -7.35
C VAL A 149 5.79 -18.29 -7.07
N SER A 150 5.43 -17.04 -7.31
CA SER A 150 6.29 -15.91 -7.02
C SER A 150 6.58 -15.77 -5.51
N TYR A 151 7.79 -15.34 -5.16
CA TYR A 151 8.20 -15.15 -3.77
C TYR A 151 8.93 -13.84 -3.55
N TRP A 152 9.18 -13.50 -2.29
CA TRP A 152 9.74 -12.23 -1.87
C TRP A 152 11.15 -12.41 -1.32
N LEU A 153 12.04 -11.47 -1.65
CA LEU A 153 13.40 -11.41 -1.12
C LEU A 153 13.45 -10.41 0.03
N ASP A 154 14.28 -10.73 1.02
CA ASP A 154 14.64 -9.76 2.04
C ASP A 154 15.57 -8.70 1.43
N VAL A 155 15.21 -7.43 1.60
CA VAL A 155 15.99 -6.26 1.16
C VAL A 155 16.55 -5.46 2.33
N SER A 156 16.40 -5.96 3.56
CA SER A 156 16.79 -5.27 4.80
C SER A 156 18.24 -5.47 5.20
N PHE A 157 19.00 -6.31 4.49
CA PHE A 157 20.39 -6.60 4.83
C PHE A 157 21.28 -5.37 4.66
N LYS A 158 22.19 -5.20 5.65
CA LYS A 158 23.00 -3.99 5.80
C LYS A 158 24.48 -4.26 5.64
N ASP A 159 25.19 -3.21 5.24
CA ASP A 159 26.64 -3.07 5.37
C ASP A 159 26.89 -1.73 6.08
N ASN A 160 27.68 -1.74 7.19
CA ASN A 160 27.95 -0.56 8.00
C ASN A 160 26.69 0.24 8.38
N ASP A 161 25.66 -0.44 8.91
CA ASP A 161 24.39 0.11 9.37
C ASP A 161 23.44 0.69 8.27
N THR A 162 23.84 0.62 7.00
CA THR A 162 23.01 1.06 5.87
C THR A 162 22.61 -0.13 5.00
N CYS A 163 21.37 -0.18 4.56
CA CYS A 163 20.92 -1.21 3.65
C CYS A 163 21.70 -1.17 2.33
N VAL A 164 22.16 -2.32 1.87
CA VAL A 164 22.96 -2.44 0.64
C VAL A 164 22.13 -2.07 -0.59
N ILE A 165 20.83 -2.30 -0.54
CA ILE A 165 19.88 -1.93 -1.60
C ILE A 165 19.34 -0.52 -1.31
N ALA A 166 20.24 0.47 -1.37
CA ALA A 166 19.95 1.89 -1.19
C ALA A 166 21.06 2.75 -1.83
N SER A 167 20.72 4.01 -2.14
CA SER A 167 21.65 5.07 -2.54
C SER A 167 21.12 6.42 -2.04
N PRO A 168 21.29 6.75 -0.74
CA PRO A 168 20.71 7.95 -0.13
C PRO A 168 21.16 9.25 -0.79
N THR A 169 22.39 9.34 -1.31
CA THR A 169 22.91 10.49 -2.06
C THR A 169 22.09 10.78 -3.32
N GLU A 170 21.51 9.74 -3.91
CA GLU A 170 20.64 9.83 -5.07
C GLU A 170 19.14 9.82 -4.72
N LYS A 171 18.81 9.98 -3.43
CA LYS A 171 17.43 9.95 -2.90
C LYS A 171 16.72 8.60 -3.15
N ILE A 172 17.47 7.52 -3.18
CA ILE A 172 17.00 6.15 -3.21
C ILE A 172 17.26 5.56 -1.83
N TYR A 173 16.23 5.51 -1.01
CA TYR A 173 16.29 5.02 0.36
C TYR A 173 15.80 3.58 0.45
N ASN A 174 16.10 2.95 1.58
CA ASN A 174 15.49 1.69 1.98
C ASN A 174 14.71 1.90 3.27
N ILE A 175 13.49 1.42 3.37
CA ILE A 175 12.62 1.65 4.53
C ILE A 175 13.20 1.10 5.83
N TYR A 176 14.02 0.05 5.74
CA TYR A 176 14.67 -0.58 6.87
C TYR A 176 15.90 0.19 7.41
N ASP A 177 16.29 1.28 6.76
CA ASP A 177 17.26 2.26 7.31
C ASP A 177 16.60 3.26 8.25
N PHE A 178 15.29 3.24 8.35
CA PHE A 178 14.50 4.09 9.23
C PHE A 178 13.99 3.30 10.43
N GLU A 179 13.28 3.99 11.32
CA GLU A 179 12.72 3.35 12.52
C GLU A 179 11.78 2.21 12.16
N THR A 180 11.97 1.08 12.82
CA THR A 180 11.12 -0.11 12.70
C THR A 180 10.52 -0.46 14.05
N PHE A 181 9.35 -1.09 14.01
CA PHE A 181 8.59 -1.47 15.19
C PHE A 181 8.44 -2.97 15.27
N LYS A 182 8.20 -3.49 16.47
CA LYS A 182 7.91 -4.91 16.69
C LYS A 182 6.63 -5.05 17.50
N ILE A 183 5.80 -6.01 17.11
CA ILE A 183 4.63 -6.41 17.86
C ILE A 183 4.44 -7.92 17.78
N THR A 184 4.11 -8.52 18.92
CA THR A 184 3.66 -9.90 18.99
C THR A 184 2.14 -9.92 19.05
N ILE A 185 1.52 -10.68 18.16
CA ILE A 185 0.06 -10.86 18.09
C ILE A 185 -0.27 -12.25 18.58
N THR A 186 -1.01 -12.33 19.68
CA THR A 186 -1.63 -13.56 20.13
C THR A 186 -2.90 -13.78 19.34
N ILE A 187 -2.95 -14.83 18.51
CA ILE A 187 -4.00 -15.01 17.49
C ILE A 187 -5.39 -15.10 18.12
N ASP A 188 -5.53 -15.78 19.26
CA ASP A 188 -6.83 -16.01 19.91
C ASP A 188 -7.22 -14.91 20.93
N ASN A 189 -6.24 -14.13 21.43
CA ASN A 189 -6.45 -12.98 22.31
C ASN A 189 -5.70 -11.75 21.80
N TYR A 190 -6.33 -10.95 20.97
CA TYR A 190 -5.70 -9.84 20.23
C TYR A 190 -5.96 -8.44 20.82
N SER A 191 -6.68 -8.33 21.95
CA SER A 191 -7.02 -7.02 22.54
C SER A 191 -5.79 -6.19 22.88
N ASP A 192 -4.80 -6.80 23.52
CA ASP A 192 -3.57 -6.10 23.94
C ASP A 192 -2.73 -5.66 22.72
N SER A 193 -2.72 -6.50 21.68
CA SER A 193 -2.06 -6.17 20.41
C SER A 193 -2.73 -4.97 19.73
N GLN A 194 -4.06 -4.88 19.80
CA GLN A 194 -4.80 -3.77 19.19
C GLN A 194 -4.48 -2.43 19.84
N GLN A 195 -4.40 -2.37 21.17
CA GLN A 195 -4.01 -1.15 21.87
C GLN A 195 -2.60 -0.71 21.46
N LYS A 196 -1.63 -1.61 21.46
CA LYS A 196 -0.25 -1.31 21.07
C LYS A 196 -0.12 -0.88 19.61
N LEU A 197 -0.91 -1.50 18.71
CA LEU A 197 -0.98 -1.07 17.30
C LEU A 197 -1.48 0.37 17.18
N THR A 198 -2.50 0.74 17.96
CA THR A 198 -3.03 2.10 17.99
C THR A 198 -1.97 3.09 18.49
N GLU A 199 -1.35 2.82 19.64
CA GLU A 199 -0.32 3.68 20.23
C GLU A 199 0.86 3.94 19.27
N LEU A 200 1.36 2.88 18.62
CA LEU A 200 2.47 2.99 17.65
C LEU A 200 2.04 3.74 16.38
N THR A 201 0.80 3.54 15.95
CA THR A 201 0.26 4.25 14.77
C THR A 201 0.11 5.74 15.04
N GLU A 202 -0.43 6.12 16.21
CA GLU A 202 -0.54 7.51 16.67
C GLU A 202 0.84 8.17 16.84
N TYR A 203 1.83 7.43 17.32
CA TYR A 203 3.22 7.90 17.40
C TYR A 203 3.73 8.32 16.01
N VAL A 204 3.55 7.47 14.99
CA VAL A 204 3.97 7.78 13.61
C VAL A 204 3.13 8.90 13.00
N GLU A 205 1.82 8.92 13.28
CA GLU A 205 0.91 9.99 12.81
C GLU A 205 1.34 11.35 13.38
N LYS A 206 1.60 11.43 14.68
CA LYS A 206 2.00 12.68 15.34
C LYS A 206 3.28 13.27 14.77
N CYS A 207 4.26 12.43 14.45
CA CYS A 207 5.52 12.87 13.85
C CYS A 207 6.15 11.73 13.04
N CYS A 208 6.12 11.86 11.70
CA CYS A 208 6.65 10.86 10.78
C CYS A 208 8.16 10.63 11.00
N PRO A 209 8.61 9.45 11.50
CA PRO A 209 10.02 9.22 11.78
C PRO A 209 10.90 9.25 10.52
N PHE A 210 10.34 8.86 9.36
CA PHE A 210 11.03 8.95 8.07
C PHE A 210 11.35 10.41 7.73
N ALA A 211 10.34 11.28 7.75
CA ALA A 211 10.52 12.68 7.41
C ALA A 211 11.43 13.39 8.44
N LYS A 212 11.26 13.09 9.73
CA LYS A 212 12.08 13.63 10.82
C LYS A 212 13.56 13.31 10.65
N LYS A 213 13.90 12.08 10.28
CA LYS A 213 15.29 11.67 9.98
C LYS A 213 15.89 12.46 8.81
N LEU A 214 15.04 12.94 7.90
CA LEU A 214 15.44 13.77 6.75
C LEU A 214 15.26 15.28 7.02
N GLY A 215 15.09 15.69 8.29
CA GLY A 215 15.06 17.09 8.72
C GLY A 215 13.69 17.78 8.61
N VAL A 216 12.59 17.03 8.40
CA VAL A 216 11.25 17.58 8.30
C VAL A 216 10.33 16.95 9.34
N GLU A 217 9.79 17.77 10.26
CA GLU A 217 8.79 17.31 11.23
C GLU A 217 7.37 17.48 10.68
N GLY A 218 6.46 16.58 11.04
CA GLY A 218 5.03 16.65 10.72
C GLY A 218 4.40 15.28 10.58
N THR A 219 3.12 15.25 10.20
CA THR A 219 2.23 14.09 10.22
C THR A 219 2.73 12.96 9.32
N GLY A 220 2.67 11.73 9.84
CA GLY A 220 2.87 10.48 9.08
C GLY A 220 1.54 9.79 8.78
N GLU A 221 1.53 8.78 7.91
CA GLU A 221 0.30 8.08 7.53
C GLU A 221 -0.01 6.89 8.48
N GLY A 222 1.01 6.18 8.95
CA GLY A 222 0.85 4.99 9.77
C GLY A 222 1.98 3.98 9.61
N ILE A 223 1.66 2.70 9.75
CA ILE A 223 2.64 1.60 9.74
C ILE A 223 2.18 0.45 8.84
N VAL A 224 3.12 -0.17 8.13
CA VAL A 224 2.93 -1.44 7.42
C VAL A 224 3.63 -2.54 8.22
N TRP A 225 2.86 -3.54 8.61
CA TRP A 225 3.28 -4.67 9.43
C TRP A 225 3.50 -5.89 8.55
N ARG A 226 4.61 -6.59 8.75
CA ARG A 226 4.98 -7.79 7.99
C ARG A 226 5.40 -8.90 8.92
N CYS A 227 4.97 -10.11 8.60
CA CYS A 227 5.47 -11.35 9.16
C CYS A 227 5.77 -12.30 8.01
N CYS A 228 6.94 -12.91 8.03
CA CYS A 228 7.31 -13.99 7.13
C CYS A 228 7.36 -15.26 7.94
N TYR A 229 6.54 -16.26 7.59
CA TYR A 229 6.43 -17.52 8.31
C TYR A 229 6.52 -18.69 7.33
N GLY A 230 7.41 -19.62 7.62
CA GLY A 230 7.65 -20.76 6.74
C GLY A 230 8.12 -20.38 5.33
N ASP A 231 8.02 -21.34 4.40
CA ASP A 231 8.43 -21.14 3.01
C ASP A 231 7.44 -20.24 2.27
N ASN A 232 7.79 -18.97 2.10
CA ASN A 232 7.08 -17.97 1.30
C ASN A 232 5.69 -17.52 1.81
N GLN A 233 5.26 -17.91 3.01
CA GLN A 233 4.04 -17.36 3.59
C GLN A 233 4.29 -15.98 4.18
N ARG A 234 3.61 -14.99 3.62
CA ARG A 234 3.75 -13.60 4.00
C ARG A 234 2.42 -13.02 4.43
N TRP A 235 2.38 -12.61 5.68
CA TRP A 235 1.25 -11.92 6.26
C TRP A 235 1.58 -10.44 6.37
N ILE A 236 0.74 -9.60 5.77
CA ILE A 236 1.00 -8.17 5.70
C ILE A 236 -0.30 -7.38 5.89
N PHE A 237 -0.28 -6.43 6.81
CA PHE A 237 -1.39 -5.51 7.03
C PHE A 237 -0.90 -4.08 7.27
N LYS A 238 -1.82 -3.13 7.21
CA LYS A 238 -1.57 -1.71 7.46
C LYS A 238 -2.40 -1.20 8.63
N THR A 239 -1.82 -0.29 9.41
CA THR A 239 -2.53 0.59 10.34
C THR A 239 -2.35 2.02 9.89
N LYS A 240 -3.40 2.83 9.99
CA LYS A 240 -3.40 4.23 9.60
C LYS A 240 -3.87 5.10 10.76
N GLY A 241 -3.26 6.28 10.92
CA GLY A 241 -3.69 7.29 11.85
C GLY A 241 -5.07 7.86 11.50
N GLU A 242 -5.70 8.56 12.44
CA GLU A 242 -7.08 9.05 12.30
C GLU A 242 -7.25 9.99 11.10
N GLU A 243 -6.26 10.84 10.81
CA GLU A 243 -6.29 11.75 9.66
C GLU A 243 -6.27 11.03 8.30
N HIS A 244 -5.76 9.78 8.28
CA HIS A 244 -5.60 8.98 7.05
C HIS A 244 -6.51 7.76 7.00
N LYS A 245 -7.33 7.52 8.04
CA LYS A 245 -8.36 6.48 7.99
C LYS A 245 -9.44 6.85 6.98
N VAL A 246 -9.77 5.92 6.11
CA VAL A 246 -10.85 6.08 5.12
C VAL A 246 -12.21 5.66 5.68
N SER A 247 -12.21 4.92 6.80
CA SER A 247 -13.40 4.49 7.53
C SER A 247 -13.25 4.84 9.00
N LYS A 248 -14.32 5.30 9.64
CA LYS A 248 -14.39 5.45 11.10
C LYS A 248 -14.38 4.07 11.75
N GLU A 249 -13.86 3.96 12.97
CA GLU A 249 -13.96 2.71 13.73
C GLU A 249 -15.43 2.31 13.91
N LYS A 250 -15.69 1.00 13.75
CA LYS A 250 -17.04 0.48 13.87
C LYS A 250 -17.48 0.41 15.31
N VAL A 251 -18.58 1.05 15.58
CA VAL A 251 -19.51 0.56 16.60
C VAL A 251 -20.17 -0.68 16.00
N LEU A 252 -19.96 -1.84 16.61
CA LEU A 252 -20.73 -3.04 16.29
C LEU A 252 -22.21 -2.72 16.54
N ILE A 253 -22.98 -2.61 15.48
CA ILE A 253 -24.41 -2.36 15.58
C ILE A 253 -25.05 -3.73 15.87
N PRO A 254 -25.83 -3.84 16.97
CA PRO A 254 -26.61 -5.06 17.21
C PRO A 254 -27.53 -5.34 16.01
N VAL A 255 -27.70 -6.61 15.69
CA VAL A 255 -28.40 -7.12 14.49
C VAL A 255 -29.90 -6.76 14.44
N ASP A 256 -30.47 -6.10 15.47
CA ASP A 256 -31.92 -5.89 15.64
C ASP A 256 -32.45 -4.48 15.32
N THR A 257 -31.69 -3.61 14.70
CA THR A 257 -32.18 -2.30 14.24
C THR A 257 -32.48 -2.31 12.75
N GLU A 258 -33.53 -1.56 12.35
CA GLU A 258 -34.07 -1.56 10.98
C GLU A 258 -32.97 -1.48 9.89
N LYS A 259 -33.02 -2.37 8.91
CA LYS A 259 -32.03 -2.56 7.84
C LYS A 259 -31.60 -1.24 7.16
N VAL A 260 -32.53 -0.28 7.02
CA VAL A 260 -32.30 1.02 6.38
C VAL A 260 -31.36 1.90 7.22
N GLU A 261 -31.51 1.89 8.53
CA GLU A 261 -30.69 2.69 9.44
C GLU A 261 -29.27 2.13 9.54
N ASN A 262 -29.15 0.81 9.53
CA ASN A 262 -27.87 0.10 9.48
C ASN A 262 -27.08 0.42 8.19
N ILE A 263 -27.75 0.45 7.03
CA ILE A 263 -27.12 0.79 5.73
C ILE A 263 -26.64 2.23 5.74
N LYS A 264 -27.49 3.18 6.17
CA LYS A 264 -27.12 4.59 6.26
C LYS A 264 -25.93 4.78 7.20
N GLN A 265 -25.95 4.18 8.36
CA GLN A 265 -24.85 4.28 9.33
C GLN A 265 -23.56 3.61 8.80
N PHE A 266 -23.68 2.49 8.10
CA PHE A 266 -22.55 1.87 7.41
C PHE A 266 -21.92 2.83 6.39
N VAL A 267 -22.74 3.45 5.52
CA VAL A 267 -22.27 4.41 4.53
C VAL A 267 -21.72 5.67 5.20
N ASP A 268 -22.32 6.14 6.29
CA ASP A 268 -21.81 7.29 7.04
C ASP A 268 -20.43 7.05 7.66
N ASN A 269 -20.16 5.81 8.06
CA ASN A 269 -18.87 5.43 8.64
C ASN A 269 -17.81 5.11 7.57
N THR A 270 -18.20 4.67 6.39
CA THR A 270 -17.28 4.18 5.35
C THR A 270 -17.06 5.18 4.22
N CYS A 271 -18.08 5.94 3.81
CA CYS A 271 -17.98 7.00 2.82
C CYS A 271 -17.60 8.33 3.50
N THR A 272 -16.36 8.44 3.96
CA THR A 272 -15.84 9.59 4.70
C THR A 272 -15.28 10.66 3.77
N LYS A 273 -15.07 11.88 4.30
CA LYS A 273 -14.40 12.96 3.57
C LYS A 273 -13.00 12.55 3.09
N ASN A 274 -12.24 11.84 3.92
CA ASN A 274 -10.91 11.37 3.56
C ASN A 274 -10.94 10.41 2.35
N ARG A 275 -11.90 9.48 2.32
CA ARG A 275 -12.06 8.56 1.17
C ARG A 275 -12.47 9.33 -0.09
N PHE A 276 -13.33 10.32 0.05
CA PHE A 276 -13.74 11.19 -1.05
C PHE A 276 -12.55 12.00 -1.62
N GLU A 277 -11.72 12.59 -0.76
CA GLU A 277 -10.51 13.31 -1.18
C GLU A 277 -9.49 12.38 -1.86
N GLN A 278 -9.33 11.16 -1.37
CA GLN A 278 -8.51 10.13 -2.03
C GLN A 278 -9.03 9.76 -3.41
N ALA A 279 -10.35 9.63 -3.58
CA ALA A 279 -10.97 9.38 -4.88
C ALA A 279 -10.67 10.50 -5.87
N LEU A 280 -10.86 11.76 -5.46
CA LEU A 280 -10.53 12.93 -6.27
C LEU A 280 -9.05 12.94 -6.66
N GLU A 281 -8.18 12.72 -5.71
CA GLU A 281 -6.75 12.73 -5.96
C GLU A 281 -6.33 11.61 -6.91
N TYR A 282 -6.84 10.40 -6.69
CA TYR A 282 -6.58 9.27 -7.58
C TYR A 282 -7.06 9.51 -9.00
N ILE A 283 -8.32 9.93 -9.17
CA ILE A 283 -8.96 10.07 -10.50
C ILE A 283 -8.35 11.24 -11.30
N TYR A 284 -8.09 12.38 -10.64
CA TYR A 284 -7.67 13.59 -11.34
C TYR A 284 -6.16 13.81 -11.39
N LYS A 285 -5.36 13.16 -10.51
CA LYS A 285 -3.93 13.46 -10.36
C LYS A 285 -2.99 12.27 -10.40
N ILE A 286 -3.44 11.10 -9.92
CA ILE A 286 -2.55 9.94 -9.74
C ILE A 286 -2.69 8.93 -10.88
N ASN A 287 -3.92 8.65 -11.33
CA ASN A 287 -4.17 7.64 -12.36
C ASN A 287 -4.16 8.25 -13.76
N PRO A 288 -3.08 8.07 -14.54
CA PRO A 288 -3.00 8.60 -15.91
C PRO A 288 -3.99 7.96 -16.88
N ASP A 289 -4.49 6.74 -16.58
CA ASP A 289 -5.51 6.07 -17.39
C ASP A 289 -6.93 6.59 -17.10
N SER A 290 -7.06 7.45 -16.09
CA SER A 290 -8.34 8.09 -15.81
C SER A 290 -8.68 9.06 -16.97
N PRO A 291 -9.88 8.97 -17.55
CA PRO A 291 -10.32 9.93 -18.56
C PRO A 291 -10.41 11.36 -18.03
N LEU A 292 -10.29 11.55 -16.71
CA LEU A 292 -10.33 12.83 -16.02
C LEU A 292 -8.94 13.29 -15.53
N TYR A 293 -7.89 12.54 -15.84
CA TYR A 293 -6.53 12.88 -15.43
C TYR A 293 -6.13 14.31 -15.83
N GLN A 294 -5.61 15.07 -14.89
CA GLN A 294 -5.23 16.49 -15.05
C GLN A 294 -6.36 17.44 -15.48
N GLN A 295 -7.61 17.01 -15.40
CA GLN A 295 -8.76 17.89 -15.66
C GLN A 295 -9.24 18.58 -14.38
N THR A 296 -10.04 19.63 -14.56
CA THR A 296 -10.76 20.29 -13.45
C THR A 296 -12.06 19.53 -13.18
N PRO A 297 -12.39 19.22 -11.91
CA PRO A 297 -13.62 18.54 -11.54
C PRO A 297 -14.88 19.27 -12.03
N LYS A 298 -15.84 18.54 -12.56
CA LYS A 298 -17.15 19.03 -13.02
C LYS A 298 -18.25 18.08 -12.57
N MET A 299 -19.47 18.60 -12.32
CA MET A 299 -20.62 17.77 -11.88
C MET A 299 -20.90 16.53 -12.75
N LYS A 300 -20.67 16.61 -14.05
CA LYS A 300 -20.84 15.46 -14.94
C LYS A 300 -19.90 14.29 -14.65
N ASP A 301 -18.82 14.55 -13.92
CA ASP A 301 -17.75 13.58 -13.63
C ASP A 301 -18.03 12.80 -12.33
N VAL A 302 -19.06 13.17 -11.58
CA VAL A 302 -19.39 12.61 -10.25
C VAL A 302 -19.52 11.07 -10.27
N GLN A 303 -19.96 10.50 -11.40
CA GLN A 303 -20.13 9.05 -11.54
C GLN A 303 -18.80 8.28 -11.43
N TYR A 304 -17.70 8.85 -11.90
CA TYR A 304 -16.36 8.25 -11.75
C TYR A 304 -15.95 8.16 -10.27
N ILE A 305 -16.29 9.18 -9.49
CA ILE A 305 -15.99 9.25 -8.07
C ILE A 305 -16.85 8.26 -7.29
N ILE A 306 -18.15 8.18 -7.62
CA ILE A 306 -19.08 7.21 -7.02
C ILE A 306 -18.58 5.79 -7.26
N ASN A 307 -18.20 5.46 -8.48
CA ASN A 307 -17.70 4.14 -8.84
C ASN A 307 -16.41 3.79 -8.07
N TRP A 308 -15.46 4.72 -8.02
CA TRP A 308 -14.20 4.51 -7.30
C TRP A 308 -14.44 4.28 -5.80
N ILE A 309 -15.26 5.12 -5.15
CA ILE A 309 -15.59 5.01 -3.72
C ILE A 309 -16.33 3.71 -3.44
N ARG A 310 -17.31 3.32 -4.28
CA ARG A 310 -18.02 2.05 -4.18
C ARG A 310 -17.05 0.88 -4.20
N ASP A 311 -16.17 0.84 -5.21
CA ASP A 311 -15.25 -0.27 -5.40
C ASP A 311 -14.22 -0.36 -4.28
N ASP A 312 -13.77 0.78 -3.76
CA ASP A 312 -12.88 0.84 -2.60
C ASP A 312 -13.58 0.40 -1.30
N ILE A 313 -14.83 0.82 -1.08
CA ILE A 313 -15.64 0.33 0.07
C ILE A 313 -15.87 -1.18 -0.03
N LEU A 314 -16.27 -1.70 -1.19
CA LEU A 314 -16.49 -3.12 -1.38
C LEU A 314 -15.24 -3.96 -1.13
N LYS A 315 -14.07 -3.41 -1.45
CA LYS A 315 -12.78 -4.04 -1.23
C LYS A 315 -12.34 -3.98 0.23
N GLU A 316 -12.36 -2.79 0.84
CA GLU A 316 -11.83 -2.56 2.18
C GLU A 316 -12.78 -3.02 3.29
N GLU A 317 -14.10 -3.04 3.04
CA GLU A 317 -15.15 -3.35 4.02
C GLU A 317 -15.88 -4.67 3.73
N LYS A 318 -15.27 -5.54 2.92
CA LYS A 318 -15.88 -6.81 2.47
C LYS A 318 -16.48 -7.63 3.62
N ASP A 319 -15.77 -7.74 4.73
CA ASP A 319 -16.21 -8.56 5.86
C ASP A 319 -17.38 -7.95 6.59
N THR A 320 -17.38 -6.64 6.78
CA THR A 320 -18.50 -5.93 7.38
C THR A 320 -19.77 -6.09 6.57
N ILE A 321 -19.63 -6.02 5.26
CA ILE A 321 -20.72 -6.21 4.33
C ILE A 321 -21.31 -7.62 4.50
N LEU A 322 -20.45 -8.64 4.59
CA LEU A 322 -20.85 -10.02 4.79
C LEU A 322 -21.48 -10.27 6.18
N GLU A 323 -20.84 -9.78 7.25
CA GLU A 323 -21.30 -9.97 8.62
C GLU A 323 -22.66 -9.32 8.91
N ASN A 324 -22.96 -8.21 8.21
CA ASN A 324 -24.22 -7.49 8.41
C ASN A 324 -25.26 -7.79 7.31
N ASN A 325 -25.04 -8.81 6.48
CA ASN A 325 -25.93 -9.16 5.36
C ASN A 325 -26.30 -7.98 4.45
N ILE A 326 -25.34 -7.05 4.28
CA ILE A 326 -25.51 -5.88 3.42
C ILE A 326 -25.19 -6.31 1.99
N THR A 327 -26.01 -5.92 1.02
CA THR A 327 -25.71 -6.17 -0.39
C THR A 327 -25.18 -4.92 -1.07
N THR A 328 -24.45 -5.11 -2.18
CA THR A 328 -23.99 -3.99 -3.02
C THR A 328 -25.14 -3.09 -3.47
N ARG A 329 -26.32 -3.67 -3.76
CA ARG A 329 -27.53 -2.94 -4.15
C ARG A 329 -28.07 -2.04 -3.05
N ASP A 330 -27.91 -2.44 -1.80
CA ASP A 330 -28.39 -1.69 -0.64
C ASP A 330 -27.56 -0.40 -0.41
N ILE A 331 -26.24 -0.44 -0.67
CA ILE A 331 -25.32 0.66 -0.32
C ILE A 331 -25.12 1.69 -1.45
N ILE A 332 -25.30 1.30 -2.72
CA ILE A 332 -25.05 2.20 -3.88
C ILE A 332 -25.88 3.49 -3.82
N PRO A 333 -27.19 3.47 -3.51
CA PRO A 333 -27.99 4.69 -3.46
C PRO A 333 -27.49 5.68 -2.40
N GLU A 334 -27.15 5.18 -1.21
CA GLU A 334 -26.65 6.03 -0.11
C GLU A 334 -25.24 6.57 -0.37
N ILE A 335 -24.34 5.75 -0.95
CA ILE A 335 -23.02 6.22 -1.41
C ILE A 335 -23.19 7.32 -2.44
N SER A 336 -24.06 7.10 -3.44
CA SER A 336 -24.29 8.08 -4.53
C SER A 336 -24.79 9.41 -3.99
N LYS A 337 -25.77 9.39 -3.08
CA LYS A 337 -26.30 10.58 -2.42
C LYS A 337 -25.21 11.35 -1.68
N LYS A 338 -24.46 10.65 -0.85
CA LYS A 338 -23.39 11.25 -0.02
C LYS A 338 -22.25 11.83 -0.85
N VAL A 339 -21.82 11.10 -1.89
CA VAL A 339 -20.78 11.57 -2.81
C VAL A 339 -21.21 12.80 -3.59
N VAL A 340 -22.45 12.83 -4.08
CA VAL A 340 -23.01 14.01 -4.78
C VAL A 340 -23.01 15.23 -3.86
N ASP A 341 -23.42 15.07 -2.60
CA ASP A 341 -23.45 16.17 -1.64
C ASP A 341 -22.04 16.68 -1.33
N MET A 342 -21.06 15.79 -1.10
CA MET A 342 -19.65 16.18 -0.91
C MET A 342 -19.07 16.84 -2.17
N PHE A 343 -19.42 16.35 -3.36
CA PHE A 343 -18.88 16.89 -4.60
C PHE A 343 -19.40 18.31 -4.90
N LYS A 344 -20.68 18.60 -4.58
CA LYS A 344 -21.24 19.96 -4.66
C LYS A 344 -20.51 20.98 -3.80
N THR A 345 -19.96 20.54 -2.66
CA THR A 345 -19.22 21.44 -1.77
C THR A 345 -17.77 21.69 -2.23
N CYS A 346 -17.30 20.96 -3.23
CA CYS A 346 -15.93 21.07 -3.78
C CYS A 346 -15.88 21.86 -5.10
N LEU A 347 -17.03 22.16 -5.71
CA LEU A 347 -17.16 22.96 -6.93
C LEU A 347 -17.38 24.42 -6.61
#